data_459b72b0227b128286bb9ec441947564
#
_entry.id   459b72b0227b128286bb9ec441947564
#
_cell.length_a   1.000
_cell.length_b   1.000
_cell.length_c   1.000
_cell.angle_alpha   90.00
_cell.angle_beta   90.00
_cell.angle_gamma   90.00
#
_symmetry.space_group_name_H-M   'P 1'
#
loop_
_entity.id
_entity.type
_entity.pdbx_description
1 polymer ?
#
loop_
_entity_poly.entity_id
_entity_poly.type
_entity_poly.pdbx_seq_one_letter_code
_entity_poly.pdbx_strand_id
1 'polypeptide(L)'
;MATPIPAKAVLEFTPRPRTLPGDGALGFWRALDEVFPGAAHQRCWVHKTANVLDKVPKSVQPAMKADLREIHGAPTRAAAEVALAVFVEKYGAKYARAADCLTKDREALLAFYDFPAEHWDHLRSSNPIESVFATVRHRTVRTKGALSATTAKLMVFKLVMAASKTWRRLKGENQLP
;
A
#
# COMPACT_ATOMS: atom_id res chain seq x y z
N MET A 1 -6.15 5.84 -37.73
CA MET A 1 -6.22 4.90 -36.59
C MET A 1 -4.88 4.93 -35.89
N ALA A 2 -4.82 5.47 -34.65
CA ALA A 2 -3.59 5.47 -33.88
C ALA A 2 -3.37 4.06 -33.29
N THR A 3 -2.22 3.47 -33.62
CA THR A 3 -1.81 2.16 -33.06
C THR A 3 -1.74 2.28 -31.56
N PRO A 4 -2.37 1.39 -30.77
CA PRO A 4 -2.28 1.44 -29.31
C PRO A 4 -0.81 1.23 -28.91
N ILE A 5 -0.28 2.15 -28.10
CA ILE A 5 1.07 2.02 -27.54
C ILE A 5 1.07 0.73 -26.69
N PRO A 6 1.94 -0.25 -26.96
CA PRO A 6 2.01 -1.46 -26.16
C PRO A 6 2.35 -1.11 -24.71
N ALA A 7 1.71 -1.76 -23.74
CA ALA A 7 1.91 -1.50 -22.32
C ALA A 7 3.40 -1.50 -21.92
N LYS A 8 4.21 -2.33 -22.56
CA LYS A 8 5.66 -2.41 -22.38
C LYS A 8 6.39 -1.11 -22.76
N ALA A 9 5.96 -0.42 -23.81
CA ALA A 9 6.58 0.83 -24.26
C ALA A 9 6.27 2.01 -23.33
N VAL A 10 5.12 1.98 -22.61
CA VAL A 10 4.80 3.00 -21.60
C VAL A 10 5.70 2.83 -20.38
N LEU A 11 6.08 1.61 -20.03
CA LEU A 11 6.93 1.29 -18.88
C LEU A 11 8.41 1.65 -19.10
N GLU A 12 8.85 1.78 -20.36
CA GLU A 12 10.24 2.17 -20.70
C GLU A 12 10.50 3.66 -20.45
N PHE A 13 9.46 4.50 -20.41
CA PHE A 13 9.56 5.95 -20.19
C PHE A 13 9.29 6.41 -18.74
N THR A 14 8.88 5.50 -17.86
CA THR A 14 8.65 5.84 -16.46
C THR A 14 9.80 5.39 -15.59
N PRO A 15 10.26 6.21 -14.63
CA PRO A 15 11.22 5.75 -13.63
C PRO A 15 10.69 4.48 -12.98
N ARG A 16 11.55 3.44 -12.91
CA ARG A 16 11.15 2.17 -12.27
C ARG A 16 10.92 2.40 -10.78
N PRO A 17 9.74 2.08 -10.24
CA PRO A 17 9.50 2.26 -8.83
C PRO A 17 10.44 1.35 -8.02
N ARG A 18 11.08 1.91 -6.98
CA ARG A 18 11.92 1.13 -6.07
C ARG A 18 11.11 0.34 -5.05
N THR A 19 9.88 0.79 -4.79
CA THR A 19 8.92 0.10 -3.92
C THR A 19 7.49 0.48 -4.30
N LEU A 20 6.55 -0.43 -4.03
CA LEU A 20 5.11 -0.19 -4.21
C LEU A 20 4.34 -0.71 -2.99
N PRO A 21 3.53 0.15 -2.36
CA PRO A 21 2.65 -0.28 -1.27
C PRO A 21 1.44 -1.04 -1.80
N GLY A 22 1.14 -2.19 -1.20
CA GLY A 22 0.00 -3.03 -1.56
C GLY A 22 -0.77 -3.57 -0.35
N ASP A 23 -2.04 -3.93 -0.59
CA ASP A 23 -2.94 -4.49 0.42
C ASP A 23 -2.64 -5.96 0.75
N GLY A 24 -1.81 -6.63 -0.06
CA GLY A 24 -1.42 -8.04 0.06
C GLY A 24 -2.21 -9.00 -0.82
N ALA A 25 -2.93 -8.50 -1.80
CA ALA A 25 -3.52 -9.33 -2.82
C ALA A 25 -2.43 -10.05 -3.62
N LEU A 26 -2.46 -11.40 -3.64
CA LEU A 26 -1.43 -12.22 -4.28
C LEU A 26 -1.28 -11.92 -5.77
N GLY A 27 -2.39 -11.61 -6.46
CA GLY A 27 -2.37 -11.24 -7.87
C GLY A 27 -1.63 -9.92 -8.13
N PHE A 28 -1.73 -8.95 -7.21
CA PHE A 28 -0.98 -7.69 -7.28
C PHE A 28 0.53 -7.93 -7.14
N TRP A 29 0.95 -8.73 -6.17
CA TRP A 29 2.37 -9.04 -5.96
C TRP A 29 2.97 -9.80 -7.14
N ARG A 30 2.25 -10.78 -7.68
CA ARG A 30 2.70 -11.50 -8.88
C ARG A 30 2.86 -10.56 -10.09
N ALA A 31 1.88 -9.68 -10.32
CA ALA A 31 1.97 -8.70 -11.40
C ALA A 31 3.12 -7.70 -11.18
N LEU A 32 3.38 -7.33 -9.92
CA LEU A 32 4.51 -6.46 -9.57
C LEU A 32 5.85 -7.11 -9.91
N ASP A 33 6.02 -8.37 -9.52
CA ASP A 33 7.24 -9.13 -9.81
C ASP A 33 7.49 -9.32 -11.30
N GLU A 34 6.42 -9.50 -12.09
CA GLU A 34 6.50 -9.61 -13.54
C GLU A 34 6.86 -8.29 -14.24
N VAL A 35 6.32 -7.17 -13.76
CA VAL A 35 6.46 -5.86 -14.41
C VAL A 35 7.67 -5.08 -13.86
N PHE A 36 7.92 -5.18 -12.55
CA PHE A 36 8.99 -4.49 -11.84
C PHE A 36 9.77 -5.44 -10.93
N PRO A 37 10.54 -6.40 -11.48
CA PRO A 37 11.19 -7.47 -10.72
C PRO A 37 12.21 -6.99 -9.68
N GLY A 38 12.59 -5.71 -9.70
CA GLY A 38 13.49 -5.11 -8.71
C GLY A 38 12.80 -4.23 -7.67
N ALA A 39 11.47 -4.13 -7.71
CA ALA A 39 10.73 -3.30 -6.75
C ALA A 39 10.49 -4.05 -5.44
N ALA A 40 10.82 -3.41 -4.31
CA ALA A 40 10.53 -3.97 -2.99
C ALA A 40 9.01 -3.97 -2.73
N HIS A 41 8.53 -5.05 -2.15
CA HIS A 41 7.15 -5.13 -1.67
C HIS A 41 7.02 -4.32 -0.37
N GLN A 42 6.12 -3.34 -0.34
CA GLN A 42 5.72 -2.65 0.88
C GLN A 42 4.30 -3.04 1.26
N ARG A 43 4.13 -3.67 2.39
CA ARG A 43 2.81 -4.05 2.90
C ARG A 43 2.10 -2.85 3.51
N CYS A 44 0.87 -2.59 3.11
CA CYS A 44 0.06 -1.51 3.66
C CYS A 44 -0.26 -1.75 5.15
N TRP A 45 0.16 -0.84 6.03
CA TRP A 45 -0.07 -0.92 7.47
C TRP A 45 -1.54 -0.79 7.85
N VAL A 46 -2.34 -0.03 7.09
CA VAL A 46 -3.79 0.10 7.34
C VAL A 46 -4.48 -1.24 7.18
N HIS A 47 -4.25 -1.93 6.04
CA HIS A 47 -4.81 -3.25 5.78
C HIS A 47 -4.25 -4.31 6.73
N LYS A 48 -2.95 -4.27 7.03
CA LYS A 48 -2.35 -5.21 7.98
C LYS A 48 -2.93 -5.03 9.37
N THR A 49 -3.08 -3.79 9.84
CA THR A 49 -3.71 -3.51 11.13
C THR A 49 -5.13 -4.09 11.19
N ALA A 50 -5.95 -3.85 10.17
CA ALA A 50 -7.28 -4.44 10.10
C ALA A 50 -7.24 -5.98 10.17
N ASN A 51 -6.39 -6.62 9.36
CA ASN A 51 -6.23 -8.07 9.32
C ASN A 51 -5.78 -8.68 10.66
N VAL A 52 -4.94 -7.98 11.41
CA VAL A 52 -4.50 -8.41 12.76
C VAL A 52 -5.65 -8.26 13.75
N LEU A 53 -6.32 -7.11 13.75
CA LEU A 53 -7.43 -6.83 14.67
C LEU A 53 -8.64 -7.75 14.46
N ASP A 54 -8.88 -8.20 13.23
CA ASP A 54 -9.93 -9.19 12.92
C ASP A 54 -9.71 -10.57 13.56
N LYS A 55 -8.49 -10.84 14.07
CA LYS A 55 -8.15 -12.10 14.75
C LYS A 55 -8.40 -12.07 16.27
N VAL A 56 -8.86 -10.93 16.80
CA VAL A 56 -9.03 -10.74 18.25
C VAL A 56 -10.39 -10.15 18.58
N PRO A 57 -10.91 -10.39 19.80
CA PRO A 57 -12.15 -9.78 20.29
C PRO A 57 -12.09 -8.25 20.29
N LYS A 58 -13.24 -7.61 20.09
CA LYS A 58 -13.36 -6.14 20.04
C LYS A 58 -12.80 -5.44 21.28
N SER A 59 -12.91 -6.06 22.45
CA SER A 59 -12.39 -5.52 23.72
C SER A 59 -10.86 -5.39 23.76
N VAL A 60 -10.13 -6.19 22.98
CA VAL A 60 -8.66 -6.17 22.91
C VAL A 60 -8.17 -5.23 21.81
N GLN A 61 -8.99 -4.98 20.79
CA GLN A 61 -8.58 -4.22 19.60
C GLN A 61 -8.00 -2.82 19.91
N PRO A 62 -8.55 -2.00 20.84
CA PRO A 62 -7.99 -0.67 21.11
C PRO A 62 -6.53 -0.71 21.59
N ALA A 63 -6.23 -1.59 22.57
CA ALA A 63 -4.87 -1.75 23.08
C ALA A 63 -3.92 -2.30 22.02
N MET A 64 -4.33 -3.37 21.30
CA MET A 64 -3.53 -3.95 20.22
C MET A 64 -3.27 -2.96 19.08
N LYS A 65 -4.25 -2.11 18.76
CA LYS A 65 -4.08 -1.05 17.75
C LYS A 65 -3.07 0.01 18.18
N ALA A 66 -3.01 0.33 19.47
CA ALA A 66 -2.00 1.25 20.01
C ALA A 66 -0.59 0.64 19.85
N ASP A 67 -0.40 -0.62 20.26
CA ASP A 67 0.89 -1.31 20.12
C ASP A 67 1.33 -1.45 18.65
N LEU A 68 0.38 -1.72 17.72
CA LEU A 68 0.69 -1.73 16.28
C LEU A 68 1.15 -0.35 15.77
N ARG A 69 0.61 0.74 16.31
CA ARG A 69 1.06 2.11 15.97
C ARG A 69 2.47 2.38 16.43
N GLU A 70 2.88 1.87 17.58
CA GLU A 70 4.25 1.99 18.07
C GLU A 70 5.25 1.34 17.11
N ILE A 71 4.91 0.20 16.51
CA ILE A 71 5.76 -0.48 15.54
C ILE A 71 5.99 0.41 14.30
N HIS A 72 4.92 0.82 13.62
CA HIS A 72 5.07 1.58 12.38
C HIS A 72 5.35 3.07 12.58
N GLY A 73 5.22 3.57 13.79
CA GLY A 73 5.56 4.93 14.19
C GLY A 73 6.97 5.06 14.79
N ALA A 74 7.70 3.96 14.95
CA ALA A 74 9.03 3.96 15.51
C ALA A 74 10.00 4.84 14.69
N PRO A 75 10.97 5.50 15.35
CA PRO A 75 11.90 6.42 14.67
C PRO A 75 12.94 5.71 13.81
N THR A 76 13.18 4.42 14.02
CA THR A 76 14.14 3.60 13.26
C THR A 76 13.61 2.18 13.04
N ARG A 77 14.14 1.49 12.03
CA ARG A 77 13.84 0.08 11.80
C ARG A 77 14.16 -0.79 13.01
N ALA A 78 15.30 -0.56 13.68
CA ALA A 78 15.68 -1.33 14.87
C ALA A 78 14.66 -1.14 16.01
N ALA A 79 14.20 0.09 16.26
CA ALA A 79 13.18 0.36 17.25
C ALA A 79 11.82 -0.30 16.89
N ALA A 80 11.47 -0.31 15.59
CA ALA A 80 10.27 -0.99 15.12
C ALA A 80 10.35 -2.52 15.33
N GLU A 81 11.51 -3.11 15.12
CA GLU A 81 11.74 -4.53 15.35
C GLU A 81 11.66 -4.91 16.84
N VAL A 82 12.16 -4.06 17.71
CA VAL A 82 12.00 -4.22 19.17
C VAL A 82 10.52 -4.15 19.55
N ALA A 83 9.79 -3.15 19.07
CA ALA A 83 8.35 -3.01 19.32
C ALA A 83 7.55 -4.21 18.79
N LEU A 84 7.94 -4.76 17.63
CA LEU A 84 7.34 -5.97 17.07
C LEU A 84 7.62 -7.20 17.96
N ALA A 85 8.82 -7.35 18.49
CA ALA A 85 9.16 -8.43 19.42
C ALA A 85 8.32 -8.34 20.70
N VAL A 86 8.19 -7.14 21.28
CA VAL A 86 7.32 -6.88 22.45
C VAL A 86 5.85 -7.21 22.13
N PHE A 87 5.37 -6.86 20.94
CA PHE A 87 4.02 -7.24 20.50
C PHE A 87 3.82 -8.75 20.48
N VAL A 88 4.77 -9.49 19.92
CA VAL A 88 4.72 -10.97 19.84
C VAL A 88 4.76 -11.58 21.24
N GLU A 89 5.62 -11.10 22.14
CA GLU A 89 5.68 -11.56 23.52
C GLU A 89 4.35 -11.32 24.24
N LYS A 90 3.78 -10.12 24.13
CA LYS A 90 2.54 -9.71 24.80
C LYS A 90 1.32 -10.50 24.31
N TYR A 91 1.23 -10.77 23.02
CA TYR A 91 0.01 -11.31 22.41
C TYR A 91 0.14 -12.74 21.91
N GLY A 92 1.36 -13.23 21.66
CA GLY A 92 1.60 -14.52 21.00
C GLY A 92 0.97 -15.71 21.69
N ALA A 93 1.08 -15.78 23.04
CA ALA A 93 0.53 -16.92 23.79
C ALA A 93 -1.01 -17.01 23.71
N LYS A 94 -1.72 -15.88 23.74
CA LYS A 94 -3.19 -15.85 23.77
C LYS A 94 -3.81 -15.65 22.41
N TYR A 95 -3.16 -14.92 21.54
CA TYR A 95 -3.66 -14.51 20.21
C TYR A 95 -2.65 -14.86 19.10
N ALA A 96 -2.18 -16.10 19.09
CA ALA A 96 -1.17 -16.60 18.14
C ALA A 96 -1.49 -16.23 16.69
N ARG A 97 -2.75 -16.39 16.25
CA ARG A 97 -3.18 -16.03 14.89
C ARG A 97 -2.96 -14.55 14.55
N ALA A 98 -3.07 -13.66 15.53
CA ALA A 98 -2.83 -12.23 15.32
C ALA A 98 -1.32 -11.94 15.22
N ALA A 99 -0.51 -12.56 16.09
CA ALA A 99 0.94 -12.47 16.05
C ALA A 99 1.51 -13.04 14.73
N ASP A 100 1.08 -14.23 14.32
CA ASP A 100 1.48 -14.86 13.05
C ASP A 100 1.06 -14.02 11.84
N CYS A 101 -0.14 -13.43 11.89
CA CYS A 101 -0.61 -12.53 10.84
C CYS A 101 0.31 -11.32 10.68
N LEU A 102 0.87 -10.78 11.76
CA LEU A 102 1.81 -9.67 11.72
C LEU A 102 3.20 -10.12 11.23
N THR A 103 3.75 -11.15 11.84
CA THR A 103 5.15 -11.56 11.67
C THR A 103 5.46 -12.14 10.29
N LYS A 104 4.50 -12.82 9.66
CA LYS A 104 4.70 -13.40 8.31
C LYS A 104 5.04 -12.39 7.23
N ASP A 105 4.65 -11.12 7.40
CA ASP A 105 4.90 -10.05 6.43
C ASP A 105 5.92 -9.02 6.98
N ARG A 106 6.71 -9.38 8.02
CA ARG A 106 7.64 -8.49 8.73
C ARG A 106 8.50 -7.67 7.78
N GLU A 107 9.20 -8.31 6.85
CA GLU A 107 10.10 -7.61 5.93
C GLU A 107 9.35 -6.61 5.04
N ALA A 108 8.22 -7.02 4.46
CA ALA A 108 7.40 -6.17 3.62
C ALA A 108 6.71 -5.04 4.41
N LEU A 109 6.49 -5.20 5.71
CA LEU A 109 5.93 -4.16 6.58
C LEU A 109 6.96 -3.11 6.94
N LEU A 110 8.23 -3.48 7.07
CA LEU A 110 9.32 -2.60 7.48
C LEU A 110 10.16 -2.06 6.31
N ALA A 111 9.84 -2.44 5.07
CA ALA A 111 10.59 -2.03 3.88
C ALA A 111 10.63 -0.49 3.69
N PHE A 112 9.63 0.26 4.18
CA PHE A 112 9.62 1.72 4.07
C PHE A 112 10.77 2.40 4.82
N TYR A 113 11.37 1.74 5.83
CA TYR A 113 12.53 2.27 6.54
C TYR A 113 13.80 2.36 5.68
N ASP A 114 13.85 1.67 4.54
CA ASP A 114 14.96 1.73 3.59
C ASP A 114 14.94 3.01 2.73
N PHE A 115 13.97 3.91 2.98
CA PHE A 115 13.74 5.16 2.26
C PHE A 115 13.85 6.37 3.21
N PRO A 116 14.07 7.59 2.68
CA PRO A 116 14.08 8.81 3.48
C PRO A 116 12.82 8.95 4.34
N ALA A 117 12.99 9.43 5.57
CA ALA A 117 11.90 9.52 6.56
C ALA A 117 10.71 10.38 6.07
N GLU A 118 10.97 11.38 5.25
CA GLU A 118 9.97 12.24 4.63
C GLU A 118 8.99 11.46 3.74
N HIS A 119 9.43 10.33 3.18
CA HIS A 119 8.61 9.49 2.31
C HIS A 119 7.76 8.47 3.07
N TRP A 120 8.03 8.18 4.34
CA TRP A 120 7.39 7.09 5.08
C TRP A 120 5.86 7.19 5.13
N ASP A 121 5.32 8.40 5.28
CA ASP A 121 3.86 8.61 5.31
C ASP A 121 3.18 8.20 3.99
N HIS A 122 3.92 8.29 2.88
CA HIS A 122 3.43 7.91 1.56
C HIS A 122 3.61 6.42 1.27
N LEU A 123 4.60 5.77 1.91
CA LEU A 123 4.94 4.37 1.67
C LEU A 123 4.20 3.41 2.61
N ARG A 124 3.91 3.82 3.85
CA ARG A 124 3.25 2.96 4.86
C ARG A 124 1.81 2.56 4.51
N SER A 125 1.17 3.21 3.54
CA SER A 125 -0.25 3.01 3.25
C SER A 125 -0.56 3.10 1.76
N SER A 126 -1.48 2.26 1.29
CA SER A 126 -2.09 2.33 -0.04
C SER A 126 -3.28 3.30 -0.11
N ASN A 127 -3.65 3.97 0.97
CA ASN A 127 -4.80 4.89 1.04
C ASN A 127 -4.84 5.96 -0.08
N PRO A 128 -3.72 6.57 -0.50
CA PRO A 128 -3.76 7.56 -1.57
C PRO A 128 -4.32 6.99 -2.88
N ILE A 129 -3.86 5.81 -3.29
CA ILE A 129 -4.35 5.17 -4.52
C ILE A 129 -5.78 4.66 -4.38
N GLU A 130 -6.17 4.18 -3.20
CA GLU A 130 -7.53 3.75 -2.90
C GLU A 130 -8.53 4.90 -2.98
N SER A 131 -8.15 6.09 -2.54
CA SER A 131 -8.95 7.31 -2.69
C SER A 131 -9.23 7.63 -4.17
N VAL A 132 -8.23 7.46 -5.03
CA VAL A 132 -8.39 7.62 -6.49
C VAL A 132 -9.35 6.57 -7.04
N PHE A 133 -9.17 5.31 -6.66
CA PHE A 133 -10.07 4.24 -7.10
C PHE A 133 -11.50 4.41 -6.57
N ALA A 134 -11.68 4.91 -5.36
CA ALA A 134 -13.01 5.24 -4.82
C ALA A 134 -13.70 6.30 -5.68
N THR A 135 -12.98 7.33 -6.11
CA THR A 135 -13.49 8.37 -7.02
C THR A 135 -13.90 7.78 -8.37
N VAL A 136 -13.06 6.92 -8.95
CA VAL A 136 -13.36 6.21 -10.20
C VAL A 136 -14.62 5.34 -10.02
N ARG A 137 -14.65 4.53 -8.96
CA ARG A 137 -15.80 3.64 -8.64
C ARG A 137 -17.09 4.44 -8.50
N HIS A 138 -17.08 5.54 -7.77
CA HIS A 138 -18.25 6.38 -7.58
C HIS A 138 -18.85 6.87 -8.91
N ARG A 139 -18.01 7.23 -9.87
CA ARG A 139 -18.44 7.65 -11.20
C ARG A 139 -18.93 6.48 -12.06
N THR A 140 -18.19 5.37 -12.06
CA THR A 140 -18.54 4.19 -12.87
C THR A 140 -19.82 3.51 -12.41
N VAL A 141 -20.11 3.48 -11.11
CA VAL A 141 -21.39 2.96 -10.57
C VAL A 141 -22.54 3.83 -11.01
N ARG A 142 -22.42 5.16 -10.99
CA ARG A 142 -23.48 6.09 -11.45
C ARG A 142 -23.79 5.96 -12.92
N THR A 143 -22.79 5.71 -13.76
CA THR A 143 -22.99 5.51 -15.21
C THR A 143 -23.40 4.07 -15.57
N LYS A 144 -23.59 3.20 -14.57
CA LYS A 144 -23.92 1.76 -14.76
C LYS A 144 -22.90 1.04 -15.65
N GLY A 145 -21.64 1.46 -15.59
CA GLY A 145 -20.55 0.89 -16.38
C GLY A 145 -20.16 1.74 -17.59
N ALA A 146 -19.51 1.12 -18.54
CA ALA A 146 -19.07 1.74 -19.78
C ALA A 146 -19.53 0.90 -20.98
N LEU A 147 -19.79 1.56 -22.10
CA LEU A 147 -20.29 0.94 -23.33
C LEU A 147 -19.30 -0.07 -23.95
N SER A 148 -18.00 0.10 -23.69
CA SER A 148 -16.94 -0.79 -24.18
C SER A 148 -15.70 -0.75 -23.26
N ALA A 149 -14.82 -1.74 -23.40
CA ALA A 149 -13.55 -1.75 -22.68
C ALA A 149 -12.67 -0.51 -23.00
N THR A 150 -12.67 -0.03 -24.22
CA THR A 150 -11.97 1.19 -24.64
C THR A 150 -12.56 2.41 -23.97
N THR A 151 -13.89 2.55 -23.95
CA THR A 151 -14.58 3.66 -23.26
C THR A 151 -14.30 3.62 -21.77
N ALA A 152 -14.29 2.44 -21.14
CA ALA A 152 -13.93 2.28 -19.73
C ALA A 152 -12.51 2.80 -19.44
N LYS A 153 -11.52 2.39 -20.22
CA LYS A 153 -10.13 2.84 -20.07
C LYS A 153 -10.00 4.36 -20.22
N LEU A 154 -10.64 4.94 -21.24
CA LEU A 154 -10.61 6.39 -21.47
C LEU A 154 -11.29 7.15 -20.31
N MET A 155 -12.40 6.65 -19.79
CA MET A 155 -13.11 7.25 -18.66
C MET A 155 -12.21 7.22 -17.40
N VAL A 156 -11.63 6.07 -17.07
CA VAL A 156 -10.70 5.93 -15.94
C VAL A 156 -9.52 6.88 -16.09
N PHE A 157 -8.88 6.91 -17.27
CA PHE A 157 -7.79 7.83 -17.55
C PHE A 157 -8.18 9.30 -17.32
N LYS A 158 -9.31 9.74 -17.86
CA LYS A 158 -9.80 11.12 -17.67
C LYS A 158 -10.09 11.44 -16.21
N LEU A 159 -10.67 10.51 -15.45
CA LEU A 159 -10.94 10.70 -14.02
C LEU A 159 -9.65 10.80 -13.20
N VAL A 160 -8.65 9.96 -13.49
CA VAL A 160 -7.33 10.02 -12.84
C VAL A 160 -6.63 11.33 -13.17
N MET A 161 -6.62 11.76 -14.43
CA MET A 161 -6.04 13.04 -14.86
C MET A 161 -6.75 14.23 -14.22
N ALA A 162 -8.07 14.18 -14.02
CA ALA A 162 -8.79 15.22 -13.31
C ALA A 162 -8.42 15.23 -11.82
N ALA A 163 -8.33 14.07 -11.18
CA ALA A 163 -7.95 13.94 -9.78
C ALA A 163 -6.50 14.39 -9.53
N SER A 164 -5.58 14.12 -10.46
CA SER A 164 -4.16 14.48 -10.32
C SER A 164 -3.91 15.98 -10.13
N LYS A 165 -4.82 16.83 -10.61
CA LYS A 165 -4.73 18.30 -10.43
C LYS A 165 -4.87 18.75 -8.97
N THR A 166 -5.45 17.91 -8.11
CA THR A 166 -5.66 18.18 -6.68
C THR A 166 -4.77 17.36 -5.77
N TRP A 167 -3.87 16.53 -6.32
CA TRP A 167 -2.96 15.74 -5.51
C TRP A 167 -1.97 16.63 -4.77
N ARG A 168 -1.72 16.29 -3.52
CA ARG A 168 -0.68 16.94 -2.73
C ARG A 168 0.69 16.53 -3.28
N ARG A 169 1.65 17.45 -3.22
CA ARG A 169 3.05 17.14 -3.53
C ARG A 169 3.59 16.10 -2.57
N LEU A 170 4.50 15.28 -3.07
CA LEU A 170 5.25 14.33 -2.26
C LEU A 170 6.13 15.10 -1.25
N LYS A 171 6.08 14.72 0.01
CA LYS A 171 7.06 15.21 0.99
C LYS A 171 8.45 14.67 0.60
N GLY A 172 9.49 15.48 0.71
CA GLY A 172 10.84 15.07 0.31
C GLY A 172 11.03 14.91 -1.21
N GLU A 173 10.25 15.63 -2.02
CA GLU A 173 10.34 15.62 -3.50
C GLU A 173 11.79 15.82 -4.01
N ASN A 174 12.60 16.61 -3.29
CA ASN A 174 14.01 16.87 -3.59
C ASN A 174 14.94 15.70 -3.25
N GLN A 175 14.46 14.64 -2.64
CA GLN A 175 15.23 13.43 -2.29
C GLN A 175 14.89 12.24 -3.22
N LEU A 176 14.08 12.49 -4.24
CA LEU A 176 13.85 11.51 -5.29
C LEU A 176 15.11 11.38 -6.15
N PRO A 177 15.50 10.14 -6.55
CA PRO A 177 16.65 9.92 -7.42
C PRO A 177 16.43 10.48 -8.83
#